data_dd4686a82db326a4e11bde6e6f163b08
#
_entry.id   dd4686a82db326a4e11bde6e6f163b08
#
_cell.length_a   1.000
_cell.length_b   1.000
_cell.length_c   1.000
_cell.angle_alpha   90.00
_cell.angle_beta   90.00
_cell.angle_gamma   90.00
#
_symmetry.space_group_name_H-M   'P 1'
#
loop_
_entity.id
_entity.type
_entity.pdbx_description
1 polymer ?
#
loop_
_entity_poly.entity_id
_entity_poly.type
_entity_poly.pdbx_seq_one_letter_code
_entity_poly.pdbx_strand_id
1 'polypeptide(L)'
;MKRAERSASMKRIIMVCDLQHAPKTLQESALSFEPFLPNSRNVAELFYSAYHETTDDEGESLADWQRELRETADGKYGPLIPELSFQLQKDDHPIGAVVTSTFQELPLLLFVVMGAAFKGNGLSKLLMKEVIHRAKGMGLTHLYLVVTVENQPAYKLYEACGFSFAGESWADLSP
;
A
#
# COMPACT_ATOMS: atom_id res chain seq x y z
N MET A 1 28.30 -0.42 -7.21
CA MET A 1 28.68 0.36 -6.01
C MET A 1 27.74 1.53 -5.72
N LYS A 2 27.22 2.27 -6.67
CA LYS A 2 26.34 3.44 -6.39
C LYS A 2 24.90 3.11 -5.93
N ARG A 3 24.44 1.87 -6.01
CA ARG A 3 23.06 1.45 -5.76
C ARG A 3 22.79 1.05 -4.30
N ALA A 4 23.76 0.36 -3.65
CA ALA A 4 23.67 0.01 -2.24
C ALA A 4 23.73 1.23 -1.30
N GLU A 5 24.39 2.30 -1.73
CA GLU A 5 24.53 3.54 -0.96
C GLU A 5 23.24 4.41 -1.01
N ARG A 6 22.40 4.30 -2.06
CA ARG A 6 21.11 5.03 -2.12
C ARG A 6 20.06 4.44 -1.19
N SER A 7 19.99 3.13 -1.05
CA SER A 7 19.01 2.48 -0.16
C SER A 7 19.30 2.73 1.32
N ALA A 8 20.57 2.91 1.69
CA ALA A 8 20.99 3.14 3.09
C ALA A 8 20.71 4.55 3.61
N SER A 9 20.33 5.51 2.76
CA SER A 9 20.15 6.92 3.16
C SER A 9 18.71 7.43 3.11
N MET A 10 17.77 6.66 2.58
CA MET A 10 16.37 7.10 2.50
C MET A 10 15.67 6.94 3.84
N LYS A 11 15.23 8.07 4.38
CA LYS A 11 14.51 8.10 5.66
C LYS A 11 13.10 7.55 5.46
N ARG A 12 12.76 6.51 6.24
CA ARG A 12 11.40 5.96 6.34
C ARG A 12 10.76 6.42 7.64
N ILE A 13 9.49 6.69 7.58
CA ILE A 13 8.67 7.04 8.74
C ILE A 13 7.40 6.20 8.78
N ILE A 14 6.83 6.07 9.97
CA ILE A 14 5.53 5.45 10.17
C ILE A 14 4.48 6.54 10.19
N MET A 15 3.39 6.33 9.48
CA MET A 15 2.20 7.17 9.52
C MET A 15 1.00 6.36 10.03
N VAL A 16 0.08 7.06 10.67
CA VAL A 16 -1.15 6.50 11.21
C VAL A 16 -2.36 7.30 10.78
N CYS A 17 -3.46 6.62 10.50
CA CYS A 17 -4.78 7.20 10.32
C CYS A 17 -5.68 6.80 11.49
N ASP A 18 -6.20 7.79 12.20
CA ASP A 18 -7.31 7.60 13.14
C ASP A 18 -8.60 7.45 12.33
N LEU A 19 -9.12 6.24 12.30
CA LEU A 19 -10.29 5.89 11.50
C LEU A 19 -11.59 6.51 12.01
N GLN A 20 -11.64 6.95 13.25
CA GLN A 20 -12.84 7.61 13.81
C GLN A 20 -13.05 8.99 13.16
N HIS A 21 -11.97 9.67 12.80
CA HIS A 21 -11.98 11.02 12.25
C HIS A 21 -11.73 11.06 10.72
N ALA A 22 -11.49 9.92 10.09
CA ALA A 22 -11.27 9.86 8.65
C ALA A 22 -12.53 10.29 7.86
N PRO A 23 -12.40 11.06 6.79
CA PRO A 23 -13.53 11.57 6.02
C PRO A 23 -14.37 10.41 5.43
N LYS A 24 -15.70 10.56 5.48
CA LYS A 24 -16.61 9.63 4.82
C LYS A 24 -16.55 9.84 3.32
N THR A 25 -16.46 8.76 2.57
CA THR A 25 -16.54 8.87 1.11
C THR A 25 -17.31 7.68 0.54
N LEU A 26 -18.36 8.02 -0.17
CA LEU A 26 -19.03 7.15 -1.13
C LEU A 26 -18.70 7.68 -2.51
N GLN A 27 -18.24 6.84 -3.40
CA GLN A 27 -18.08 7.18 -4.81
C GLN A 27 -18.43 5.96 -5.65
N GLU A 28 -19.45 6.08 -6.48
CA GLU A 28 -19.73 5.10 -7.52
C GLU A 28 -18.62 5.19 -8.58
N SER A 29 -18.03 4.06 -8.89
CA SER A 29 -17.00 3.92 -9.92
C SER A 29 -17.41 2.80 -10.89
N ALA A 30 -17.13 2.99 -12.16
CA ALA A 30 -17.20 1.91 -13.17
C ALA A 30 -16.10 0.84 -12.98
N LEU A 31 -15.29 0.99 -11.95
CA LEU A 31 -14.19 0.11 -11.59
C LEU A 31 -14.68 -0.89 -10.53
N SER A 32 -14.17 -2.12 -10.58
CA SER A 32 -14.46 -3.13 -9.57
C SER A 32 -13.31 -3.33 -8.61
N PHE A 33 -13.64 -3.66 -7.36
CA PHE A 33 -12.67 -4.11 -6.36
C PHE A 33 -12.78 -5.63 -6.23
N GLU A 34 -11.67 -6.32 -6.48
CA GLU A 34 -11.58 -7.77 -6.41
C GLU A 34 -10.60 -8.20 -5.30
N PRO A 35 -10.72 -9.42 -4.75
CA PRO A 35 -9.73 -9.93 -3.80
C PRO A 35 -8.31 -9.88 -4.36
N PHE A 36 -7.34 -9.64 -3.49
CA PHE A 36 -5.93 -9.70 -3.86
C PHE A 36 -5.51 -11.11 -4.26
N LEU A 37 -4.86 -11.25 -5.42
CA LEU A 37 -4.42 -12.53 -5.99
C LEU A 37 -2.89 -12.60 -6.07
N PRO A 38 -2.19 -13.03 -5.00
CA PRO A 38 -0.72 -12.99 -4.91
C PRO A 38 -0.01 -13.85 -5.96
N ASN A 39 -0.66 -14.89 -6.47
CA ASN A 39 -0.10 -15.78 -7.48
C ASN A 39 -0.42 -15.35 -8.92
N SER A 40 -1.15 -14.27 -9.11
CA SER A 40 -1.49 -13.76 -10.44
C SER A 40 -0.30 -13.08 -11.08
N ARG A 41 0.03 -13.49 -12.32
CA ARG A 41 1.05 -12.81 -13.12
C ARG A 41 0.67 -11.35 -13.39
N ASN A 42 -0.60 -11.08 -13.69
CA ASN A 42 -1.08 -9.71 -13.95
C ASN A 42 -0.89 -8.80 -12.73
N VAL A 43 -1.05 -9.34 -11.51
CA VAL A 43 -0.77 -8.60 -10.28
C VAL A 43 0.73 -8.33 -10.13
N ALA A 44 1.60 -9.30 -10.42
CA ALA A 44 3.04 -9.07 -10.40
C ALA A 44 3.49 -8.04 -11.46
N GLU A 45 2.90 -8.06 -12.64
CA GLU A 45 3.13 -7.05 -13.69
C GLU A 45 2.67 -5.66 -13.25
N LEU A 46 1.54 -5.57 -12.53
CA LEU A 46 1.10 -4.33 -11.89
C LEU A 46 2.15 -3.78 -10.93
N PHE A 47 2.66 -4.61 -10.00
CA PHE A 47 3.68 -4.19 -9.04
C PHE A 47 4.97 -3.77 -9.75
N TYR A 48 5.44 -4.57 -10.69
CA TYR A 48 6.60 -4.23 -11.49
C TYR A 48 6.44 -2.84 -12.15
N SER A 49 5.32 -2.59 -12.83
CA SER A 49 5.07 -1.31 -13.49
C SER A 49 4.95 -0.14 -12.51
N ALA A 50 4.43 -0.41 -11.31
CA ALA A 50 4.23 0.63 -10.31
C ALA A 50 5.53 1.13 -9.69
N TYR A 51 6.51 0.24 -9.50
CA TYR A 51 7.79 0.54 -8.86
C TYR A 51 8.92 0.85 -9.84
N HIS A 52 8.89 0.27 -11.05
CA HIS A 52 9.97 0.42 -12.03
C HIS A 52 10.25 1.91 -12.32
N GLU A 53 11.52 2.28 -12.27
CA GLU A 53 12.02 3.66 -12.48
C GLU A 53 11.49 4.70 -11.47
N THR A 54 10.97 4.27 -10.32
CA THR A 54 10.57 5.17 -9.24
C THR A 54 11.68 5.34 -8.19
N THR A 55 11.45 6.20 -7.20
CA THR A 55 12.34 6.40 -6.05
C THR A 55 12.55 5.12 -5.24
N ASP A 56 11.51 4.28 -5.18
CA ASP A 56 11.50 3.03 -4.41
C ASP A 56 11.91 1.80 -5.26
N ASP A 57 12.32 1.99 -6.53
CA ASP A 57 12.84 0.92 -7.40
C ASP A 57 14.20 0.44 -6.90
N GLU A 58 14.27 -0.76 -6.37
CA GLU A 58 15.52 -1.44 -5.98
C GLU A 58 16.05 -2.36 -7.10
N GLY A 59 15.40 -2.37 -8.26
CA GLY A 59 15.78 -3.11 -9.46
C GLY A 59 15.20 -4.50 -9.51
N GLU A 60 14.06 -4.70 -8.87
CA GLU A 60 13.34 -5.95 -8.91
C GLU A 60 12.87 -6.26 -10.33
N SER A 61 13.09 -7.50 -10.72
CA SER A 61 12.51 -8.09 -11.93
C SER A 61 11.05 -8.50 -11.69
N LEU A 62 10.35 -8.83 -12.76
CA LEU A 62 9.02 -9.44 -12.66
C LEU A 62 9.04 -10.73 -11.80
N ALA A 63 10.08 -11.55 -11.94
CA ALA A 63 10.24 -12.78 -11.14
C ALA A 63 10.45 -12.48 -9.65
N ASP A 64 11.14 -11.39 -9.33
CA ASP A 64 11.30 -10.95 -7.95
C ASP A 64 9.97 -10.51 -7.35
N TRP A 65 9.17 -9.76 -8.10
CA TRP A 65 7.82 -9.40 -7.66
C TRP A 65 6.89 -10.62 -7.50
N GLN A 66 6.96 -11.59 -8.42
CA GLN A 66 6.20 -12.84 -8.26
C GLN A 66 6.59 -13.59 -6.98
N ARG A 67 7.87 -13.60 -6.63
CA ARG A 67 8.35 -14.20 -5.38
C ARG A 67 7.90 -13.38 -4.17
N GLU A 68 8.12 -12.08 -4.19
CA GLU A 68 7.76 -11.17 -3.10
C GLU A 68 6.27 -11.27 -2.73
N LEU A 69 5.38 -11.29 -3.73
CA LEU A 69 3.95 -11.38 -3.48
C LEU A 69 3.53 -12.72 -2.86
N ARG A 70 4.18 -13.83 -3.27
CA ARG A 70 3.94 -15.15 -2.64
C ARG A 70 4.45 -15.16 -1.19
N GLU A 71 5.67 -14.70 -0.96
CA GLU A 71 6.25 -14.63 0.39
C GLU A 71 5.42 -13.73 1.31
N THR A 72 4.91 -12.62 0.78
CA THR A 72 3.99 -11.73 1.50
C THR A 72 2.70 -12.46 1.88
N ALA A 73 2.11 -13.22 0.95
CA ALA A 73 0.91 -14.00 1.23
C ALA A 73 1.17 -15.14 2.24
N ASP A 74 2.38 -15.68 2.24
CA ASP A 74 2.84 -16.70 3.19
C ASP A 74 3.20 -16.13 4.58
N GLY A 75 3.05 -14.83 4.78
CA GLY A 75 3.20 -14.17 6.08
C GLY A 75 4.56 -13.56 6.36
N LYS A 76 5.37 -13.26 5.35
CA LYS A 76 6.68 -12.60 5.48
C LYS A 76 6.66 -11.34 6.37
N TYR A 77 5.57 -10.59 6.29
CA TYR A 77 5.35 -9.36 7.06
C TYR A 77 4.16 -9.50 8.04
N GLY A 78 3.91 -10.71 8.52
CA GLY A 78 2.74 -11.06 9.30
C GLY A 78 1.58 -11.55 8.43
N PRO A 79 0.54 -12.15 9.05
CA PRO A 79 -0.60 -12.67 8.32
C PRO A 79 -1.34 -11.55 7.57
N LEU A 80 -1.73 -11.81 6.33
CA LEU A 80 -2.54 -10.87 5.57
C LEU A 80 -3.92 -10.69 6.22
N ILE A 81 -4.47 -9.50 6.05
CA ILE A 81 -5.87 -9.20 6.35
C ILE A 81 -6.62 -9.24 5.02
N PRO A 82 -7.32 -10.35 4.70
CA PRO A 82 -7.92 -10.53 3.37
C PRO A 82 -8.93 -9.44 3.00
N GLU A 83 -9.73 -8.99 3.97
CA GLU A 83 -10.74 -7.94 3.78
C GLU A 83 -10.12 -6.58 3.41
N LEU A 84 -8.87 -6.35 3.80
CA LEU A 84 -8.10 -5.13 3.53
C LEU A 84 -7.02 -5.33 2.45
N SER A 85 -7.05 -6.47 1.76
CA SER A 85 -6.13 -6.79 0.67
C SER A 85 -6.92 -7.05 -0.60
N PHE A 86 -6.87 -6.12 -1.54
CA PHE A 86 -7.70 -6.14 -2.73
C PHE A 86 -7.00 -5.46 -3.91
N GLN A 87 -7.53 -5.70 -5.08
CA GLN A 87 -7.08 -5.06 -6.32
C GLN A 87 -8.22 -4.27 -6.96
N LEU A 88 -7.87 -3.15 -7.55
CA LEU A 88 -8.75 -2.35 -8.39
C LEU A 88 -8.60 -2.84 -9.82
N GLN A 89 -9.71 -3.22 -10.46
CA GLN A 89 -9.74 -3.71 -11.83
C GLN A 89 -10.42 -2.75 -12.78
N LYS A 90 -9.91 -2.74 -13.98
CA LYS A 90 -10.52 -2.12 -15.16
C LYS A 90 -10.40 -3.11 -16.31
N ASP A 91 -11.52 -3.42 -16.96
CA ASP A 91 -11.58 -4.35 -18.10
C ASP A 91 -10.90 -5.70 -17.77
N ASP A 92 -11.20 -6.27 -16.60
CA ASP A 92 -10.65 -7.53 -16.06
C ASP A 92 -9.12 -7.53 -15.82
N HIS A 93 -8.48 -6.36 -15.81
CA HIS A 93 -7.05 -6.21 -15.52
C HIS A 93 -6.83 -5.42 -14.23
N PRO A 94 -5.93 -5.86 -13.35
CA PRO A 94 -5.58 -5.11 -12.16
C PRO A 94 -4.80 -3.85 -12.54
N ILE A 95 -5.30 -2.69 -12.10
CA ILE A 95 -4.68 -1.39 -12.33
C ILE A 95 -4.14 -0.74 -11.07
N GLY A 96 -4.53 -1.25 -9.92
CA GLY A 96 -4.05 -0.85 -8.61
C GLY A 96 -4.31 -1.94 -7.57
N ALA A 97 -3.61 -1.89 -6.45
CA ALA A 97 -3.81 -2.84 -5.35
C ALA A 97 -3.47 -2.23 -3.99
N VAL A 98 -4.11 -2.78 -2.97
CA VAL A 98 -3.77 -2.58 -1.56
C VAL A 98 -3.51 -3.94 -0.94
N VAL A 99 -2.43 -4.06 -0.18
CA VAL A 99 -2.08 -5.27 0.58
C VAL A 99 -1.83 -4.88 2.02
N THR A 100 -2.55 -5.50 2.93
CA THR A 100 -2.52 -5.20 4.36
C THR A 100 -2.23 -6.45 5.16
N SER A 101 -1.37 -6.34 6.16
CA SER A 101 -1.06 -7.43 7.09
C SER A 101 -1.28 -7.01 8.55
N THR A 102 -1.26 -7.99 9.44
CA THR A 102 -1.13 -7.75 10.87
C THR A 102 0.35 -7.84 11.23
N PHE A 103 0.98 -6.71 11.50
CA PHE A 103 2.37 -6.61 11.90
C PHE A 103 2.45 -6.14 13.35
N GLN A 104 3.06 -6.94 14.24
CA GLN A 104 3.11 -6.64 15.68
C GLN A 104 1.74 -6.23 16.27
N GLU A 105 0.71 -7.01 15.90
CA GLU A 105 -0.69 -6.80 16.28
C GLU A 105 -1.34 -5.51 15.71
N LEU A 106 -0.64 -4.77 14.86
CA LEU A 106 -1.14 -3.55 14.20
C LEU A 106 -1.53 -3.82 12.75
N PRO A 107 -2.64 -3.26 12.25
CA PRO A 107 -3.00 -3.33 10.84
C PRO A 107 -2.09 -2.42 10.03
N LEU A 108 -1.20 -3.03 9.24
CA LEU A 108 -0.18 -2.34 8.45
C LEU A 108 -0.48 -2.46 6.95
N LEU A 109 -0.67 -1.33 6.29
CA LEU A 109 -0.66 -1.26 4.83
C LEU A 109 0.76 -1.51 4.33
N LEU A 110 0.99 -2.69 3.77
CA LEU A 110 2.29 -3.07 3.21
C LEU A 110 2.53 -2.41 1.86
N PHE A 111 1.52 -2.45 1.00
CA PHE A 111 1.58 -1.91 -0.35
C PHE A 111 0.31 -1.15 -0.69
N VAL A 112 0.49 0.01 -1.28
CA VAL A 112 -0.54 0.77 -1.99
C VAL A 112 0.07 1.12 -3.34
N VAL A 113 -0.36 0.40 -4.39
CA VAL A 113 0.25 0.52 -5.71
C VAL A 113 -0.77 0.93 -6.76
N MET A 114 -0.29 1.71 -7.73
CA MET A 114 -1.03 2.10 -8.92
C MET A 114 -0.15 1.87 -10.14
N GLY A 115 -0.69 1.18 -11.14
CA GLY A 115 0.03 0.94 -12.39
C GLY A 115 0.49 2.25 -13.02
N ALA A 116 1.69 2.25 -13.63
CA ALA A 116 2.32 3.46 -14.16
C ALA A 116 1.40 4.25 -15.11
N ALA A 117 0.63 3.55 -15.96
CA ALA A 117 -0.29 4.17 -16.91
C ALA A 117 -1.51 4.86 -16.26
N PHE A 118 -1.79 4.58 -14.97
CA PHE A 118 -2.97 5.06 -14.25
C PHE A 118 -2.65 6.07 -13.14
N LYS A 119 -1.38 6.38 -12.94
CA LYS A 119 -0.94 7.40 -11.97
C LYS A 119 -1.44 8.80 -12.37
N GLY A 120 -1.68 9.64 -11.38
CA GLY A 120 -2.10 11.03 -11.61
C GLY A 120 -3.60 11.23 -11.89
N ASN A 121 -4.43 10.18 -11.86
CA ASN A 121 -5.87 10.24 -12.15
C ASN A 121 -6.76 10.16 -10.89
N GLY A 122 -6.20 10.33 -9.70
CA GLY A 122 -6.94 10.24 -8.44
C GLY A 122 -7.30 8.81 -8.00
N LEU A 123 -6.90 7.78 -8.73
CA LEU A 123 -7.23 6.39 -8.44
C LEU A 123 -6.51 5.85 -7.20
N SER A 124 -5.31 6.34 -6.90
CA SER A 124 -4.63 6.00 -5.64
C SER A 124 -5.42 6.50 -4.42
N LYS A 125 -6.05 7.66 -4.53
CA LYS A 125 -6.94 8.17 -3.49
C LYS A 125 -8.21 7.33 -3.36
N LEU A 126 -8.72 6.78 -4.46
CA LEU A 126 -9.84 5.85 -4.44
C LEU A 126 -9.47 4.56 -3.68
N LEU A 127 -8.29 3.98 -3.92
CA LEU A 127 -7.78 2.83 -3.17
C LEU A 127 -7.70 3.11 -1.68
N MET A 128 -7.14 4.27 -1.30
CA MET A 128 -7.01 4.67 0.10
C MET A 128 -8.37 4.84 0.78
N LYS A 129 -9.34 5.45 0.10
CA LYS A 129 -10.69 5.61 0.61
C LYS A 129 -11.36 4.27 0.84
N GLU A 130 -11.20 3.32 -0.07
CA GLU A 130 -11.79 1.99 0.03
C GLU A 130 -11.20 1.22 1.22
N VAL A 131 -9.87 1.18 1.39
CA VAL A 131 -9.27 0.47 2.52
C VAL A 131 -9.66 1.09 3.86
N ILE A 132 -9.73 2.40 3.95
CA ILE A 132 -10.20 3.11 5.14
C ILE A 132 -11.67 2.76 5.44
N HIS A 133 -12.52 2.75 4.42
CA HIS A 133 -13.92 2.37 4.56
C HIS A 133 -14.08 0.94 5.08
N ARG A 134 -13.36 -0.02 4.50
CA ARG A 134 -13.36 -1.42 4.94
C ARG A 134 -12.85 -1.57 6.36
N ALA A 135 -11.72 -0.93 6.69
CA ALA A 135 -11.15 -0.98 8.03
C ALA A 135 -12.10 -0.43 9.10
N LYS A 136 -12.82 0.66 8.81
CA LYS A 136 -13.90 1.16 9.67
C LYS A 136 -15.02 0.13 9.83
N GLY A 137 -15.44 -0.50 8.75
CA GLY A 137 -16.48 -1.53 8.75
C GLY A 137 -16.10 -2.74 9.61
N MET A 138 -14.81 -3.04 9.73
CA MET A 138 -14.27 -4.09 10.61
C MET A 138 -14.14 -3.67 12.07
N GLY A 139 -14.42 -2.41 12.39
CA GLY A 139 -14.27 -1.88 13.74
C GLY A 139 -12.82 -1.58 14.14
N LEU A 140 -11.91 -1.51 13.18
CA LEU A 140 -10.54 -1.09 13.47
C LEU A 140 -10.50 0.39 13.86
N THR A 141 -9.61 0.74 14.77
CA THR A 141 -9.45 2.12 15.26
C THR A 141 -8.37 2.89 14.52
N HIS A 142 -7.36 2.19 14.04
CA HIS A 142 -6.19 2.77 13.37
C HIS A 142 -5.75 1.92 12.18
N LEU A 143 -5.11 2.57 11.21
CA LEU A 143 -4.32 1.96 10.14
C LEU A 143 -2.94 2.59 10.13
N TYR A 144 -1.93 1.77 9.90
CA TYR A 144 -0.52 2.19 9.83
C TYR A 144 0.04 1.97 8.44
N LEU A 145 1.03 2.73 8.07
CA LEU A 145 1.87 2.50 6.89
C LEU A 145 3.29 3.01 7.14
N VAL A 146 4.21 2.54 6.30
CA VAL A 146 5.57 3.05 6.24
C VAL A 146 5.76 3.76 4.91
N VAL A 147 6.34 4.94 4.92
CA VAL A 147 6.62 5.72 3.71
C VAL A 147 8.04 6.26 3.72
N THR A 148 8.68 6.23 2.56
CA THR A 148 9.94 6.93 2.32
C THR A 148 9.66 8.43 2.23
N VAL A 149 10.34 9.24 3.04
CA VAL A 149 10.09 10.70 3.11
C VAL A 149 10.32 11.39 1.78
N GLU A 150 11.28 10.92 1.00
CA GLU A 150 11.59 11.41 -0.34
C GLU A 150 10.50 11.10 -1.38
N ASN A 151 9.65 10.11 -1.12
CA ASN A 151 8.49 9.80 -1.97
C ASN A 151 7.35 10.80 -1.69
N GLN A 152 7.56 12.04 -2.10
CA GLN A 152 6.63 13.13 -1.85
C GLN A 152 5.21 12.92 -2.41
N PRO A 153 5.01 12.30 -3.59
CA PRO A 153 3.67 12.00 -4.08
C PRO A 153 2.89 11.07 -3.14
N ALA A 154 3.53 10.01 -2.65
CA ALA A 154 2.92 9.07 -1.71
C ALA A 154 2.66 9.75 -0.36
N TYR A 155 3.64 10.48 0.18
CA TYR A 155 3.49 11.21 1.44
C TYR A 155 2.27 12.14 1.43
N LYS A 156 2.15 12.98 0.38
CA LYS A 156 1.02 13.91 0.21
C LYS A 156 -0.32 13.19 0.05
N LEU A 157 -0.33 12.05 -0.66
CA LEU A 157 -1.53 11.22 -0.78
C LEU A 157 -2.01 10.74 0.59
N TYR A 158 -1.10 10.24 1.41
CA TYR A 158 -1.43 9.71 2.74
C TYR A 158 -1.90 10.82 3.68
N GLU A 159 -1.23 11.97 3.70
CA GLU A 159 -1.71 13.15 4.45
C GLU A 159 -3.13 13.56 4.03
N ALA A 160 -3.40 13.64 2.72
CA ALA A 160 -4.71 13.98 2.19
C ALA A 160 -5.81 12.95 2.55
N CYS A 161 -5.43 11.72 2.89
CA CYS A 161 -6.32 10.65 3.34
C CYS A 161 -6.46 10.57 4.87
N GLY A 162 -5.82 11.48 5.61
CA GLY A 162 -5.94 11.55 7.07
C GLY A 162 -4.84 10.85 7.85
N PHE A 163 -3.76 10.42 7.18
CA PHE A 163 -2.58 9.89 7.85
C PHE A 163 -1.68 11.01 8.36
N SER A 164 -1.07 10.81 9.52
CA SER A 164 -0.12 11.73 10.12
C SER A 164 1.10 10.98 10.64
N PHE A 165 2.18 11.69 10.87
CA PHE A 165 3.40 11.13 11.43
C PHE A 165 3.13 10.45 12.77
N ALA A 166 3.63 9.24 12.94
CA ALA A 166 3.50 8.46 14.16
C ALA A 166 4.85 8.15 14.83
N GLY A 167 5.92 7.98 14.06
CA GLY A 167 7.25 7.69 14.58
C GLY A 167 8.26 7.36 13.49
N GLU A 168 9.51 7.22 13.88
CA GLU A 168 10.59 6.77 13.00
C GLU A 168 10.88 5.27 13.15
N SER A 169 10.41 4.67 14.24
CA SER A 169 10.52 3.25 14.54
C SER A 169 9.23 2.71 15.19
N TRP A 170 9.05 1.40 15.14
CA TRP A 170 7.91 0.76 15.81
C TRP A 170 7.97 0.89 17.33
N ALA A 171 9.15 1.09 17.90
CA ALA A 171 9.32 1.34 19.33
C ALA A 171 8.74 2.70 19.77
N ASP A 172 8.57 3.65 18.85
CA ASP A 172 7.99 4.97 19.12
C ASP A 172 6.47 4.91 19.29
N LEU A 173 5.84 3.80 18.88
CA LEU A 173 4.40 3.57 18.95
C LEU A 173 3.97 2.93 20.27
N SER A 174 4.64 3.22 21.37
CA SER A 174 4.28 2.65 22.69
C SER A 174 2.82 2.94 23.05
N PRO A 175 2.13 1.93 23.63
CA PRO A 175 0.73 2.05 24.01
C PRO A 175 0.49 3.08 25.12
#